data_0c6f6318ed17479b6891f5f601f4c6d4
#
_entry.id   0c6f6318ed17479b6891f5f601f4c6d4
#
_cell.length_a   1.000
_cell.length_b   1.000
_cell.length_c   1.000
_cell.angle_alpha   90.00
_cell.angle_beta   90.00
_cell.angle_gamma   90.00
#
_symmetry.space_group_name_H-M   'P 1'
#
loop_
_entity.id
_entity.type
_entity.pdbx_description
1 polymer ?
#
loop_
_entity_poly.entity_id
_entity_poly.type
_entity_poly.pdbx_seq_one_letter_code
_entity_poly.pdbx_strand_id
1 'polypeptide(L)'
;MNRKREVAIVHYNTPELTEATILSLRKHGGMNYHVTVFDNSDERPFTLKMDGVTVIDNTKGQVIDFDSFLGQCAKAKHGEINNYGSDRHMMSVQKLWDILPDGFLLMDSDVLLKRNVDFMFQTDQVAVGHVQNPQPGNNFNLGRLVPMLCYINVPLCKKYRLKYFDPQRAWMIHSNNLQDKLNWYDTGASFYEDLHAHKNGARGRRIDIRPLIEHYKRGSWLRQDIKQQAAWLQTHRKLWQPTPQMRGIKKVAICAIGRNENRYAVEFVEHYKRIGVSKMFIYDNYFGDEEPLANTLKKFVDSGFVEITPLPDRKAMQCRAYEHCYKHHGDEYAWIGFLDFDEYLRWEGKKKVETMFQQYNGADCVLVNWRLFTDNGLVHYDPRPLKERFTEVMPIDKHVKYDEREENTHVKCFIRGGLGEVHFGKNPHSPSDNIRCVNTENQPVRCGAFVSPFTHKVMRLDHYWTKTAEEWITNKLMRGFPSGNTYMENFIKAQERYFFAVNERTPEKEQILRDGIQKVIDNYENMVFSR
;
A
#
# COMPACT_ATOMS: atom_id res chain seq x y z
N MET A 1 24.40 4.02 4.11
CA MET A 1 23.92 4.25 2.71
C MET A 1 23.07 3.04 2.33
N ASN A 2 21.77 3.21 2.10
CA ASN A 2 20.94 2.13 1.60
C ASN A 2 21.40 1.77 0.16
N ARG A 3 22.05 0.62 0.01
CA ARG A 3 22.48 0.10 -1.29
C ARG A 3 21.24 -0.08 -2.17
N LYS A 4 21.25 0.50 -3.38
CA LYS A 4 20.18 0.29 -4.35
C LYS A 4 20.14 -1.19 -4.70
N ARG A 5 18.94 -1.76 -4.82
CA ARG A 5 18.73 -3.14 -5.25
C ARG A 5 18.67 -3.17 -6.77
N GLU A 6 19.45 -4.06 -7.35
CA GLU A 6 19.52 -4.20 -8.81
C GLU A 6 18.41 -5.12 -9.33
N VAL A 7 17.72 -4.67 -10.36
CA VAL A 7 16.71 -5.43 -11.09
C VAL A 7 17.10 -5.46 -12.57
N ALA A 8 17.01 -6.62 -13.19
CA ALA A 8 17.31 -6.78 -14.62
C ALA A 8 16.06 -7.25 -15.38
N ILE A 9 15.83 -6.64 -16.53
CA ILE A 9 14.75 -7.01 -17.47
C ILE A 9 15.37 -7.23 -18.83
N VAL A 10 15.12 -8.41 -19.41
CA VAL A 10 15.46 -8.66 -20.83
C VAL A 10 14.25 -8.26 -21.66
N HIS A 11 14.44 -7.26 -22.50
CA HIS A 11 13.39 -6.66 -23.31
C HIS A 11 13.46 -7.11 -24.78
N TYR A 12 12.28 -7.37 -25.38
CA TYR A 12 12.14 -7.64 -26.80
C TYR A 12 10.77 -7.14 -27.31
N ASN A 13 10.77 -6.04 -28.07
CA ASN A 13 9.61 -5.48 -28.79
C ASN A 13 8.34 -5.17 -27.97
N THR A 14 8.43 -5.04 -26.63
CA THR A 14 7.27 -4.83 -25.73
C THR A 14 7.43 -3.59 -24.84
N PRO A 15 7.69 -2.38 -25.39
CA PRO A 15 8.04 -1.22 -24.58
C PRO A 15 6.94 -0.85 -23.54
N GLU A 16 5.65 -0.96 -23.90
CA GLU A 16 4.55 -0.63 -22.99
C GLU A 16 4.44 -1.65 -21.83
N LEU A 17 4.65 -2.94 -22.10
CA LEU A 17 4.67 -3.96 -21.04
C LEU A 17 5.88 -3.74 -20.12
N THR A 18 7.05 -3.47 -20.67
CA THR A 18 8.27 -3.18 -19.90
C THR A 18 8.11 -1.94 -19.03
N GLU A 19 7.53 -0.86 -19.57
CA GLU A 19 7.19 0.32 -18.77
C GLU A 19 6.27 -0.04 -17.59
N ALA A 20 5.18 -0.75 -17.87
CA ALA A 20 4.24 -1.17 -16.84
C ALA A 20 4.89 -2.11 -15.81
N THR A 21 5.80 -2.99 -16.23
CA THR A 21 6.60 -3.84 -15.34
C THR A 21 7.43 -2.99 -14.37
N ILE A 22 8.16 -1.99 -14.87
CA ILE A 22 8.98 -1.07 -14.07
C ILE A 22 8.10 -0.24 -13.13
N LEU A 23 6.96 0.27 -13.59
CA LEU A 23 6.04 1.04 -12.77
C LEU A 23 5.40 0.19 -11.66
N SER A 24 5.05 -1.07 -11.95
CA SER A 24 4.54 -2.00 -10.95
C SER A 24 5.58 -2.31 -9.88
N LEU A 25 6.85 -2.50 -10.26
CA LEU A 25 7.96 -2.67 -9.34
C LEU A 25 8.11 -1.45 -8.42
N ARG A 26 8.05 -0.24 -8.95
CA ARG A 26 8.13 0.99 -8.15
C ARG A 26 6.94 1.15 -7.22
N LYS A 27 5.75 0.80 -7.68
CA LYS A 27 4.51 0.88 -6.88
C LYS A 27 4.54 -0.05 -5.69
N HIS A 28 4.97 -1.29 -5.87
CA HIS A 28 4.93 -2.33 -4.85
C HIS A 28 6.24 -2.49 -4.07
N GLY A 29 7.38 -2.18 -4.66
CA GLY A 29 8.70 -2.32 -4.06
C GLY A 29 9.25 -1.03 -3.45
N GLY A 30 8.68 0.14 -3.81
CA GLY A 30 9.24 1.45 -3.46
C GLY A 30 10.32 1.90 -4.45
N MET A 31 10.97 3.06 -4.17
CA MET A 31 11.89 3.73 -5.10
C MET A 31 13.36 3.27 -4.99
N ASN A 32 13.67 2.26 -4.18
CA ASN A 32 15.05 1.84 -3.89
C ASN A 32 15.66 0.88 -4.91
N TYR A 33 15.01 0.68 -6.06
CA TYR A 33 15.50 -0.17 -7.13
C TYR A 33 16.21 0.64 -8.22
N HIS A 34 17.32 0.08 -8.71
CA HIS A 34 17.89 0.44 -9.99
C HIS A 34 17.52 -0.65 -11.00
N VAL A 35 17.01 -0.27 -12.16
CA VAL A 35 16.56 -1.22 -13.18
C VAL A 35 17.48 -1.15 -14.40
N THR A 36 18.02 -2.29 -14.79
CA THR A 36 18.77 -2.45 -16.03
C THR A 36 17.90 -3.18 -17.05
N VAL A 37 17.55 -2.51 -18.14
CA VAL A 37 16.83 -3.08 -19.28
C VAL A 37 17.86 -3.48 -20.33
N PHE A 38 17.98 -4.78 -20.63
CA PHE A 38 18.79 -5.29 -21.72
C PHE A 38 17.91 -5.43 -22.96
N ASP A 39 18.08 -4.53 -23.92
CA ASP A 39 17.18 -4.39 -25.07
C ASP A 39 17.70 -5.13 -26.30
N ASN A 40 17.01 -6.20 -26.68
CA ASN A 40 17.29 -7.02 -27.85
C ASN A 40 16.29 -6.79 -29.00
N SER A 41 15.54 -5.71 -28.98
CA SER A 41 14.48 -5.43 -29.95
C SER A 41 15.05 -5.26 -31.37
N ASP A 42 14.29 -5.70 -32.36
CA ASP A 42 14.52 -5.46 -33.77
C ASP A 42 13.54 -4.42 -34.36
N GLU A 43 12.34 -4.28 -33.82
CA GLU A 43 11.31 -3.37 -34.32
C GLU A 43 10.91 -2.28 -33.31
N ARG A 44 10.77 -2.62 -32.02
CA ARG A 44 10.18 -1.75 -30.99
C ARG A 44 11.09 -1.62 -29.77
N PRO A 45 12.19 -0.86 -29.87
CA PRO A 45 13.14 -0.69 -28.76
C PRO A 45 12.52 0.07 -27.57
N PHE A 46 13.10 -0.15 -26.38
CA PHE A 46 12.73 0.56 -25.17
C PHE A 46 13.45 1.91 -25.08
N THR A 47 12.80 2.97 -25.53
CA THR A 47 13.37 4.33 -25.64
C THR A 47 12.94 5.27 -24.50
N LEU A 48 12.10 4.81 -23.57
CA LEU A 48 11.60 5.64 -22.49
C LEU A 48 12.70 5.99 -21.48
N LYS A 49 12.87 7.28 -21.20
CA LYS A 49 13.75 7.76 -20.13
C LYS A 49 13.02 7.74 -18.80
N MET A 50 13.49 6.95 -17.86
CA MET A 50 12.94 6.83 -16.52
C MET A 50 14.05 6.95 -15.47
N ASP A 51 13.80 7.66 -14.38
CA ASP A 51 14.78 7.80 -13.30
C ASP A 51 15.18 6.44 -12.72
N GLY A 52 16.49 6.21 -12.54
CA GLY A 52 17.00 4.93 -12.00
C GLY A 52 16.79 3.74 -12.94
N VAL A 53 16.64 3.99 -14.26
CA VAL A 53 16.63 2.97 -15.31
C VAL A 53 17.83 3.19 -16.22
N THR A 54 18.59 2.13 -16.46
CA THR A 54 19.67 2.08 -17.45
C THR A 54 19.25 1.14 -18.57
N VAL A 55 19.38 1.56 -19.81
CA VAL A 55 19.11 0.73 -20.98
C VAL A 55 20.45 0.32 -21.60
N ILE A 56 20.61 -0.98 -21.78
CA ILE A 56 21.73 -1.57 -22.55
C ILE A 56 21.17 -1.90 -23.91
N ASP A 57 21.55 -1.11 -24.87
CA ASP A 57 21.13 -1.27 -26.26
C ASP A 57 21.91 -2.40 -26.94
N ASN A 58 21.21 -3.47 -27.30
CA ASN A 58 21.73 -4.58 -28.12
C ASN A 58 20.88 -4.79 -29.38
N THR A 59 20.15 -3.77 -29.80
CA THR A 59 19.22 -3.86 -30.96
C THR A 59 19.91 -4.19 -32.27
N LYS A 60 21.22 -3.93 -32.36
CA LYS A 60 22.08 -4.22 -33.53
C LYS A 60 23.18 -5.25 -33.24
N GLY A 61 23.06 -5.99 -32.14
CA GLY A 61 24.07 -6.98 -31.75
C GLY A 61 25.40 -6.40 -31.24
N GLN A 62 25.43 -5.12 -30.84
CA GLN A 62 26.66 -4.42 -30.45
C GLN A 62 27.22 -4.88 -29.10
N VAL A 63 26.41 -5.53 -28.24
CA VAL A 63 26.82 -6.10 -26.95
C VAL A 63 26.98 -7.61 -27.06
N ILE A 64 26.04 -8.29 -27.72
CA ILE A 64 26.06 -9.72 -28.02
C ILE A 64 25.61 -9.90 -29.45
N ASP A 65 26.52 -10.38 -30.29
CA ASP A 65 26.21 -10.83 -31.65
C ASP A 65 25.64 -12.25 -31.59
N PHE A 66 24.32 -12.34 -31.47
CA PHE A 66 23.64 -13.62 -31.37
C PHE A 66 23.81 -14.47 -32.64
N ASP A 67 23.77 -13.87 -33.82
CA ASP A 67 23.77 -14.60 -35.08
C ASP A 67 25.12 -15.25 -35.33
N SER A 68 26.21 -14.53 -35.07
CA SER A 68 27.56 -15.06 -35.15
C SER A 68 27.78 -16.22 -34.17
N PHE A 69 27.37 -16.04 -32.93
CA PHE A 69 27.57 -17.04 -31.89
C PHE A 69 26.68 -18.28 -32.08
N LEU A 70 25.38 -18.07 -32.28
CA LEU A 70 24.41 -19.17 -32.43
C LEU A 70 24.63 -19.92 -33.75
N GLY A 71 25.00 -19.23 -34.84
CA GLY A 71 25.35 -19.85 -36.10
C GLY A 71 26.56 -20.79 -35.99
N GLN A 72 27.57 -20.43 -35.22
CA GLN A 72 28.72 -21.31 -34.96
C GLN A 72 28.36 -22.55 -34.16
N CYS A 73 27.52 -22.38 -33.13
CA CYS A 73 27.07 -23.49 -32.34
C CYS A 73 26.16 -24.46 -33.11
N ALA A 74 25.24 -23.96 -33.94
CA ALA A 74 24.36 -24.79 -34.78
C ALA A 74 25.15 -25.73 -35.68
N LYS A 75 26.22 -25.23 -36.30
CA LYS A 75 27.12 -26.04 -37.12
C LYS A 75 27.82 -27.12 -36.34
N ALA A 76 28.08 -26.93 -35.06
CA ALA A 76 28.78 -27.90 -34.21
C ALA A 76 27.91 -29.06 -33.74
N LYS A 77 26.59 -28.94 -33.77
CA LYS A 77 25.66 -29.92 -33.14
C LYS A 77 24.54 -30.49 -34.00
N HIS A 78 24.63 -30.53 -35.30
CA HIS A 78 23.64 -31.17 -36.18
C HIS A 78 22.40 -30.40 -36.60
N GLY A 79 22.49 -29.12 -36.89
CA GLY A 79 21.48 -28.53 -37.76
C GLY A 79 20.67 -27.40 -37.15
N GLU A 80 19.39 -27.48 -36.99
CA GLU A 80 18.55 -26.32 -36.80
C GLU A 80 18.37 -25.93 -35.33
N ILE A 81 18.56 -24.62 -35.07
CA ILE A 81 18.30 -24.00 -33.76
C ILE A 81 16.82 -23.61 -33.72
N ASN A 82 16.05 -24.26 -32.88
CA ASN A 82 14.63 -23.99 -32.80
C ASN A 82 14.17 -23.24 -31.54
N ASN A 83 15.08 -22.86 -30.68
CA ASN A 83 14.75 -22.09 -29.49
C ASN A 83 15.50 -20.77 -29.42
N TYR A 84 15.57 -20.08 -30.52
CA TYR A 84 16.36 -18.87 -30.70
C TYR A 84 16.00 -17.75 -29.70
N GLY A 85 14.71 -17.61 -29.36
CA GLY A 85 14.24 -16.64 -28.35
C GLY A 85 14.73 -16.95 -26.94
N SER A 86 14.68 -18.21 -26.51
CA SER A 86 15.17 -18.65 -25.20
C SER A 86 16.68 -18.54 -25.08
N ASP A 87 17.42 -18.86 -26.14
CA ASP A 87 18.88 -18.77 -26.16
C ASP A 87 19.32 -17.30 -26.08
N ARG A 88 18.71 -16.40 -26.83
CA ARG A 88 18.96 -14.96 -26.74
C ARG A 88 18.73 -14.44 -25.33
N HIS A 89 17.62 -14.86 -24.69
CA HIS A 89 17.31 -14.48 -23.32
C HIS A 89 18.38 -15.00 -22.35
N MET A 90 18.74 -16.29 -22.42
CA MET A 90 19.75 -16.88 -21.53
C MET A 90 21.13 -16.24 -21.69
N MET A 91 21.56 -15.94 -22.91
CA MET A 91 22.82 -15.23 -23.20
C MET A 91 22.81 -13.82 -22.62
N SER A 92 21.69 -13.10 -22.73
CA SER A 92 21.51 -11.77 -22.15
C SER A 92 21.61 -11.82 -20.62
N VAL A 93 20.95 -12.78 -19.98
CA VAL A 93 21.04 -12.99 -18.52
C VAL A 93 22.47 -13.35 -18.10
N GLN A 94 23.17 -14.20 -18.87
CA GLN A 94 24.57 -14.52 -18.58
C GLN A 94 25.46 -13.27 -18.71
N LYS A 95 25.23 -12.41 -19.69
CA LYS A 95 25.95 -11.14 -19.87
C LYS A 95 25.71 -10.15 -18.74
N LEU A 96 24.49 -10.13 -18.21
CA LEU A 96 24.13 -9.31 -17.04
C LEU A 96 24.94 -9.68 -15.78
N TRP A 97 25.51 -10.90 -15.67
CA TRP A 97 26.40 -11.26 -14.57
C TRP A 97 27.72 -10.46 -14.54
N ASP A 98 28.17 -9.99 -15.71
CA ASP A 98 29.35 -9.13 -15.80
C ASP A 98 29.00 -7.66 -15.48
N ILE A 99 27.77 -7.24 -15.81
CA ILE A 99 27.28 -5.88 -15.67
C ILE A 99 26.79 -5.62 -14.23
N LEU A 100 26.15 -6.63 -13.62
CA LEU A 100 25.57 -6.59 -12.28
C LEU A 100 26.24 -7.65 -11.37
N PRO A 101 27.51 -7.47 -11.04
CA PRO A 101 28.34 -8.52 -10.43
C PRO A 101 27.93 -8.90 -9.01
N ASP A 102 27.14 -8.07 -8.32
CA ASP A 102 26.66 -8.35 -6.95
C ASP A 102 25.38 -9.18 -6.91
N GLY A 103 24.76 -9.41 -8.07
CA GLY A 103 23.47 -10.11 -8.23
C GLY A 103 22.30 -9.17 -8.42
N PHE A 104 21.18 -9.71 -8.89
CA PHE A 104 20.01 -8.95 -9.29
C PHE A 104 18.73 -9.79 -9.21
N LEU A 105 17.61 -9.10 -9.14
CA LEU A 105 16.29 -9.68 -9.38
C LEU A 105 16.02 -9.67 -10.90
N LEU A 106 15.93 -10.83 -11.51
CA LEU A 106 15.50 -10.97 -12.90
C LEU A 106 13.97 -10.90 -12.94
N MET A 107 13.44 -10.09 -13.86
CA MET A 107 12.01 -9.99 -14.16
C MET A 107 11.80 -10.07 -15.67
N ASP A 108 10.80 -10.83 -16.11
CA ASP A 108 10.36 -10.76 -17.51
C ASP A 108 9.69 -9.40 -17.81
N SER A 109 9.76 -8.96 -19.06
CA SER A 109 9.24 -7.66 -19.51
C SER A 109 7.71 -7.55 -19.50
N ASP A 110 7.00 -8.64 -19.25
CA ASP A 110 5.54 -8.75 -19.28
C ASP A 110 4.94 -9.22 -17.94
N VAL A 111 5.62 -8.89 -16.83
CA VAL A 111 5.24 -9.25 -15.46
C VAL A 111 4.88 -8.01 -14.67
N LEU A 112 3.71 -7.99 -14.05
CA LEU A 112 3.30 -6.96 -13.09
C LEU A 112 3.37 -7.49 -11.66
N LEU A 113 4.03 -6.75 -10.76
CA LEU A 113 4.04 -7.09 -9.35
C LEU A 113 2.71 -6.77 -8.68
N LYS A 114 2.28 -7.64 -7.77
CA LYS A 114 1.11 -7.46 -6.88
C LYS A 114 1.52 -7.12 -5.45
N ARG A 115 2.74 -7.44 -5.06
CA ARG A 115 3.25 -7.29 -3.68
C ARG A 115 4.74 -6.99 -3.67
N ASN A 116 5.23 -6.56 -2.51
CA ASN A 116 6.65 -6.36 -2.27
C ASN A 116 7.44 -7.67 -2.39
N VAL A 117 8.58 -7.60 -3.06
CA VAL A 117 9.47 -8.73 -3.35
C VAL A 117 10.86 -8.58 -2.71
N ASP A 118 11.05 -7.64 -1.81
CA ASP A 118 12.31 -7.35 -1.13
C ASP A 118 12.92 -8.56 -0.42
N PHE A 119 12.07 -9.46 0.07
CA PHE A 119 12.47 -10.69 0.75
C PHE A 119 13.21 -11.69 -0.16
N MET A 120 13.16 -11.50 -1.50
CA MET A 120 13.86 -12.35 -2.45
C MET A 120 15.38 -12.07 -2.50
N PHE A 121 15.83 -10.89 -2.11
CA PHE A 121 17.25 -10.53 -2.09
C PHE A 121 17.98 -11.21 -0.93
N GLN A 122 18.30 -12.48 -1.09
CA GLN A 122 18.96 -13.31 -0.08
C GLN A 122 20.42 -13.58 -0.44
N THR A 123 21.34 -13.16 0.41
CA THR A 123 22.78 -13.22 0.15
C THR A 123 23.39 -14.61 0.41
N ASP A 124 22.66 -15.49 1.09
CA ASP A 124 23.07 -16.86 1.41
C ASP A 124 22.60 -17.92 0.40
N GLN A 125 21.72 -17.53 -0.52
CA GLN A 125 21.19 -18.42 -1.56
C GLN A 125 21.76 -18.06 -2.93
N VAL A 126 22.04 -19.08 -3.77
CA VAL A 126 22.46 -18.90 -5.17
C VAL A 126 21.36 -18.28 -6.01
N ALA A 127 20.14 -18.74 -5.79
CA ALA A 127 18.96 -18.19 -6.42
C ALA A 127 17.72 -18.35 -5.53
N VAL A 128 16.74 -17.43 -5.69
CA VAL A 128 15.43 -17.50 -5.04
C VAL A 128 14.37 -17.33 -6.12
N GLY A 129 13.51 -18.33 -6.33
CA GLY A 129 12.50 -18.24 -7.38
C GLY A 129 11.55 -19.43 -7.44
N HIS A 130 10.68 -19.40 -8.44
CA HIS A 130 9.72 -20.47 -8.70
C HIS A 130 10.36 -21.54 -9.57
N VAL A 131 10.14 -22.78 -9.18
CA VAL A 131 10.59 -23.94 -9.97
C VAL A 131 9.38 -24.57 -10.65
N GLN A 132 9.43 -24.63 -11.96
CA GLN A 132 8.53 -25.44 -12.75
C GLN A 132 9.07 -26.88 -12.74
N ASN A 133 8.29 -27.82 -12.24
CA ASN A 133 8.67 -29.23 -12.23
C ASN A 133 8.68 -29.81 -13.65
N PRO A 134 9.48 -30.86 -13.91
CA PRO A 134 9.42 -31.61 -15.15
C PRO A 134 8.00 -32.08 -15.46
N GLN A 135 7.60 -31.96 -16.73
CA GLN A 135 6.30 -32.43 -17.23
C GLN A 135 6.54 -33.41 -18.36
N PRO A 136 6.60 -34.72 -18.07
CA PRO A 136 6.83 -35.74 -19.07
C PRO A 136 5.78 -35.67 -20.20
N GLY A 137 6.21 -35.77 -21.43
CA GLY A 137 5.33 -35.79 -22.60
C GLY A 137 4.99 -34.42 -23.20
N ASN A 138 5.46 -33.31 -22.65
CA ASN A 138 5.33 -32.00 -23.27
C ASN A 138 6.70 -31.32 -23.46
N ASN A 139 6.68 -30.10 -24.01
CA ASN A 139 7.89 -29.34 -24.32
C ASN A 139 8.73 -28.91 -23.08
N PHE A 140 8.31 -29.25 -21.86
CA PHE A 140 8.97 -28.92 -20.61
C PHE A 140 9.39 -30.19 -19.85
N ASN A 141 10.04 -31.12 -20.55
CA ASN A 141 10.51 -32.39 -19.95
C ASN A 141 11.49 -32.19 -18.80
N LEU A 142 12.26 -31.08 -18.83
CA LEU A 142 13.20 -30.72 -17.78
C LEU A 142 12.59 -29.67 -16.86
N GLY A 143 12.87 -29.78 -15.56
CA GLY A 143 12.54 -28.74 -14.62
C GLY A 143 13.33 -27.46 -14.91
N ARG A 144 12.78 -26.29 -14.55
CA ARG A 144 13.49 -25.03 -14.73
C ARG A 144 13.23 -24.04 -13.60
N LEU A 145 14.19 -23.16 -13.36
CA LEU A 145 13.96 -21.94 -12.60
C LEU A 145 13.30 -20.94 -13.54
N VAL A 146 12.07 -20.53 -13.21
CA VAL A 146 11.27 -19.68 -14.09
C VAL A 146 11.82 -18.26 -14.08
N PRO A 147 12.12 -17.65 -15.26
CA PRO A 147 12.73 -16.31 -15.35
C PRO A 147 11.77 -15.17 -15.01
N MET A 148 10.46 -15.42 -15.00
CA MET A 148 9.43 -14.39 -14.78
C MET A 148 9.69 -13.52 -13.54
N LEU A 149 10.19 -14.12 -12.46
CA LEU A 149 10.62 -13.44 -11.26
C LEU A 149 11.56 -14.34 -10.46
N CYS A 150 12.87 -14.05 -10.48
CA CYS A 150 13.83 -14.80 -9.67
C CYS A 150 15.04 -13.92 -9.29
N TYR A 151 15.54 -14.08 -8.06
CA TYR A 151 16.78 -13.46 -7.63
C TYR A 151 17.94 -14.37 -7.96
N ILE A 152 19.02 -13.79 -8.51
CA ILE A 152 20.27 -14.46 -8.87
C ILE A 152 21.43 -13.80 -8.12
N ASN A 153 22.13 -14.59 -7.32
CA ASN A 153 23.30 -14.17 -6.57
C ASN A 153 24.56 -14.46 -7.38
N VAL A 154 25.02 -13.51 -8.15
CA VAL A 154 26.16 -13.69 -9.07
C VAL A 154 27.44 -14.09 -8.34
N PRO A 155 27.85 -13.52 -7.20
CA PRO A 155 29.00 -13.98 -6.44
C PRO A 155 28.95 -15.47 -6.09
N LEU A 156 27.81 -15.97 -5.62
CA LEU A 156 27.65 -17.40 -5.31
C LEU A 156 27.62 -18.26 -6.56
N CYS A 157 27.02 -17.79 -7.65
CA CYS A 157 27.07 -18.49 -8.94
C CYS A 157 28.51 -18.68 -9.41
N LYS A 158 29.33 -17.64 -9.37
CA LYS A 158 30.77 -17.69 -9.71
C LYS A 158 31.55 -18.61 -8.77
N LYS A 159 31.31 -18.52 -7.46
CA LYS A 159 31.93 -19.38 -6.45
C LYS A 159 31.70 -20.88 -6.74
N TYR A 160 30.46 -21.23 -7.09
CA TYR A 160 30.08 -22.61 -7.38
C TYR A 160 30.27 -23.02 -8.85
N ARG A 161 30.86 -22.16 -9.69
CA ARG A 161 31.12 -22.37 -11.12
C ARG A 161 29.85 -22.74 -11.90
N LEU A 162 28.75 -22.10 -11.59
CA LEU A 162 27.49 -22.22 -12.32
C LEU A 162 27.49 -21.28 -13.52
N LYS A 163 26.66 -21.59 -14.52
CA LYS A 163 26.38 -20.76 -15.69
C LYS A 163 24.87 -20.65 -15.87
N TYR A 164 24.37 -19.49 -16.26
CA TYR A 164 22.96 -19.36 -16.64
C TYR A 164 22.73 -19.84 -18.07
N PHE A 165 23.67 -19.55 -18.96
CA PHE A 165 23.72 -20.07 -20.32
C PHE A 165 24.88 -21.07 -20.48
N ASP A 166 24.53 -22.29 -20.87
CA ASP A 166 25.50 -23.32 -21.25
C ASP A 166 25.29 -23.71 -22.68
N PRO A 167 26.25 -23.36 -23.62
CA PRO A 167 26.12 -23.67 -25.03
C PRO A 167 25.87 -25.14 -25.32
N GLN A 168 26.38 -26.05 -24.49
CA GLN A 168 26.20 -27.49 -24.70
C GLN A 168 24.83 -28.02 -24.32
N ARG A 169 24.07 -27.26 -23.49
CA ARG A 169 22.73 -27.61 -23.00
C ARG A 169 21.63 -26.64 -23.44
N ALA A 170 21.96 -25.67 -24.32
CA ALA A 170 21.04 -24.63 -24.77
C ALA A 170 20.22 -25.04 -26.01
N TRP A 171 20.58 -26.11 -26.67
CA TRP A 171 20.06 -26.49 -27.98
C TRP A 171 18.87 -27.42 -27.91
N MET A 172 17.84 -27.08 -28.66
CA MET A 172 16.83 -28.04 -29.08
C MET A 172 17.28 -28.69 -30.39
N ILE A 173 17.45 -30.01 -30.36
CA ILE A 173 17.49 -30.80 -31.57
C ILE A 173 16.03 -30.99 -32.03
N HIS A 174 15.64 -30.37 -33.14
CA HIS A 174 14.41 -30.74 -33.83
C HIS A 174 14.67 -32.08 -34.53
N SER A 175 14.27 -33.13 -33.86
CA SER A 175 14.09 -34.39 -34.51
C SER A 175 12.59 -34.66 -34.63
N ASN A 176 12.16 -35.21 -35.77
CA ASN A 176 10.83 -35.75 -35.94
C ASN A 176 10.61 -37.01 -35.07
N ASN A 177 11.61 -37.43 -34.33
CA ASN A 177 11.58 -38.56 -33.42
C ASN A 177 11.23 -38.08 -32.01
N LEU A 178 10.15 -38.57 -31.44
CA LEU A 178 9.67 -38.22 -30.08
C LEU A 178 10.69 -38.48 -28.97
N GLN A 179 11.66 -39.40 -29.18
CA GLN A 179 12.71 -39.69 -28.21
C GLN A 179 13.76 -38.58 -28.10
N ASP A 180 13.98 -37.81 -29.16
CA ASP A 180 14.96 -36.69 -29.17
C ASP A 180 14.41 -35.44 -28.49
N LYS A 181 13.11 -35.39 -28.20
CA LYS A 181 12.47 -34.29 -27.41
C LYS A 181 12.79 -34.37 -25.92
N LEU A 182 13.49 -35.40 -25.45
CA LEU A 182 13.75 -35.66 -24.04
C LEU A 182 14.73 -34.67 -23.39
N ASN A 183 15.47 -33.88 -24.17
CA ASN A 183 16.54 -32.99 -23.67
C ASN A 183 16.34 -31.52 -24.05
N TRP A 184 15.12 -31.04 -23.99
CA TRP A 184 14.84 -29.63 -24.24
C TRP A 184 15.18 -28.74 -23.05
N TYR A 185 16.21 -27.94 -23.18
CA TYR A 185 16.59 -26.92 -22.22
C TYR A 185 15.95 -25.57 -22.61
N ASP A 186 14.87 -25.20 -21.97
CA ASP A 186 14.28 -23.85 -22.06
C ASP A 186 14.97 -22.91 -21.06
N THR A 187 14.64 -21.62 -21.10
CA THR A 187 15.23 -20.59 -20.24
C THR A 187 15.26 -21.01 -18.76
N GLY A 188 16.46 -20.99 -18.20
CA GLY A 188 16.70 -21.35 -16.79
C GLY A 188 16.78 -22.85 -16.49
N ALA A 189 16.63 -23.75 -17.49
CA ALA A 189 16.64 -25.19 -17.24
C ALA A 189 18.04 -25.73 -16.94
N SER A 190 19.07 -25.40 -17.70
CA SER A 190 20.45 -25.83 -17.43
C SER A 190 20.99 -25.30 -16.10
N PHE A 191 20.67 -24.06 -15.77
CA PHE A 191 21.00 -23.47 -14.49
C PHE A 191 20.31 -24.17 -13.32
N TYR A 192 19.01 -24.49 -13.49
CA TYR A 192 18.24 -25.23 -12.49
C TYR A 192 18.76 -26.67 -12.30
N GLU A 193 19.14 -27.36 -13.40
CA GLU A 193 19.69 -28.71 -13.33
C GLU A 193 20.95 -28.74 -12.46
N ASP A 194 21.91 -27.83 -12.70
CA ASP A 194 23.13 -27.69 -11.90
C ASP A 194 22.82 -27.35 -10.43
N LEU A 195 21.83 -26.47 -10.20
CA LEU A 195 21.42 -26.09 -8.87
C LEU A 195 20.70 -27.22 -8.12
N HIS A 196 19.83 -27.96 -8.81
CA HIS A 196 19.11 -29.10 -8.26
C HIS A 196 20.06 -30.28 -7.92
N ALA A 197 21.06 -30.48 -8.73
CA ALA A 197 22.11 -31.48 -8.46
C ALA A 197 23.09 -31.02 -7.36
N HIS A 198 22.89 -29.86 -6.76
CA HIS A 198 23.80 -29.26 -5.77
C HIS A 198 25.26 -29.21 -6.26
N LYS A 199 25.47 -28.89 -7.53
CA LYS A 199 26.79 -28.80 -8.15
C LYS A 199 27.71 -27.94 -7.30
N ASN A 200 28.86 -28.50 -6.91
CA ASN A 200 29.84 -27.86 -6.03
C ASN A 200 29.27 -27.34 -4.68
N GLY A 201 28.13 -27.87 -4.20
CA GLY A 201 27.45 -27.45 -2.97
C GLY A 201 26.51 -26.27 -3.13
N ALA A 202 26.16 -25.88 -4.35
CA ALA A 202 25.21 -24.79 -4.63
C ALA A 202 23.81 -25.11 -4.04
N ARG A 203 23.18 -24.08 -3.47
CA ARG A 203 21.82 -24.16 -2.94
C ARG A 203 20.98 -22.97 -3.36
N GLY A 204 19.72 -23.22 -3.68
CA GLY A 204 18.72 -22.19 -3.98
C GLY A 204 17.46 -22.37 -3.14
N ARG A 205 16.70 -21.28 -3.01
CA ARG A 205 15.42 -21.28 -2.29
C ARG A 205 14.26 -21.28 -3.27
N ARG A 206 13.41 -22.29 -3.15
CA ARG A 206 12.17 -22.37 -3.92
C ARG A 206 11.07 -21.57 -3.25
N ILE A 207 10.36 -20.76 -4.04
CA ILE A 207 9.18 -19.99 -3.61
C ILE A 207 8.05 -20.11 -4.63
N ASP A 208 6.82 -19.87 -4.21
CA ASP A 208 5.69 -19.68 -5.13
C ASP A 208 5.55 -18.21 -5.51
N ILE A 209 5.73 -17.87 -6.79
CA ILE A 209 5.62 -16.50 -7.28
C ILE A 209 4.20 -16.12 -7.73
N ARG A 210 3.27 -17.06 -7.88
CA ARG A 210 1.90 -16.80 -8.37
C ARG A 210 1.13 -15.77 -7.54
N PRO A 211 1.25 -15.72 -6.20
CA PRO A 211 0.65 -14.66 -5.41
C PRO A 211 1.33 -13.29 -5.54
N LEU A 212 2.53 -13.24 -6.11
CA LEU A 212 3.37 -12.04 -6.19
C LEU A 212 3.22 -11.29 -7.49
N ILE A 213 2.83 -11.97 -8.56
CA ILE A 213 2.83 -11.43 -9.92
C ILE A 213 1.50 -11.67 -10.66
N GLU A 214 1.30 -10.84 -11.68
CA GLU A 214 0.41 -11.09 -12.81
C GLU A 214 1.26 -11.16 -14.08
N HIS A 215 1.02 -12.12 -14.97
CA HIS A 215 1.87 -12.38 -16.13
C HIS A 215 1.05 -12.42 -17.42
N TYR A 216 1.45 -11.65 -18.44
CA TYR A 216 0.77 -11.57 -19.73
C TYR A 216 0.87 -12.87 -20.55
N LYS A 217 1.92 -13.68 -20.33
CA LYS A 217 2.16 -15.01 -20.93
C LYS A 217 2.48 -15.04 -22.44
N ARG A 218 2.55 -13.91 -23.13
CA ARG A 218 2.79 -13.84 -24.58
C ARG A 218 3.75 -12.72 -24.99
N GLY A 219 4.36 -12.03 -24.04
CA GLY A 219 5.20 -10.86 -24.30
C GLY A 219 6.45 -11.17 -25.12
N SER A 220 7.00 -12.37 -25.00
CA SER A 220 8.22 -12.82 -25.71
C SER A 220 7.96 -13.52 -27.05
N TRP A 221 6.73 -13.57 -27.54
CA TRP A 221 6.40 -14.24 -28.78
C TRP A 221 6.69 -13.38 -30.00
N LEU A 222 7.16 -13.99 -31.09
CA LEU A 222 7.51 -13.31 -32.35
C LEU A 222 6.36 -12.51 -32.99
N ARG A 223 5.12 -12.94 -32.79
CA ARG A 223 3.92 -12.21 -33.22
C ARG A 223 3.20 -11.61 -32.03
N GLN A 224 3.42 -10.32 -31.84
CA GLN A 224 2.81 -9.59 -30.73
C GLN A 224 1.50 -8.93 -31.17
N ASP A 225 0.44 -9.15 -30.39
CA ASP A 225 -0.83 -8.47 -30.55
C ASP A 225 -0.86 -7.23 -29.64
N ILE A 226 -0.52 -6.07 -30.20
CA ILE A 226 -0.46 -4.78 -29.46
C ILE A 226 -1.83 -4.42 -28.88
N LYS A 227 -2.95 -4.73 -29.58
CA LYS A 227 -4.29 -4.45 -29.07
C LYS A 227 -4.59 -5.32 -27.85
N GLN A 228 -4.23 -6.58 -27.89
CA GLN A 228 -4.39 -7.49 -26.76
C GLN A 228 -3.52 -7.09 -25.57
N GLN A 229 -2.28 -6.64 -25.80
CA GLN A 229 -1.40 -6.09 -24.76
C GLN A 229 -2.03 -4.87 -24.09
N ALA A 230 -2.51 -3.91 -24.89
CA ALA A 230 -3.16 -2.70 -24.38
C ALA A 230 -4.43 -3.03 -23.54
N ALA A 231 -5.27 -3.96 -24.01
CA ALA A 231 -6.45 -4.42 -23.28
C ALA A 231 -6.07 -5.10 -21.96
N TRP A 232 -5.04 -5.93 -21.95
CA TRP A 232 -4.55 -6.57 -20.74
C TRP A 232 -3.98 -5.55 -19.75
N LEU A 233 -3.17 -4.60 -20.20
CA LEU A 233 -2.64 -3.50 -19.38
C LEU A 233 -3.77 -2.66 -18.79
N GLN A 234 -4.80 -2.35 -19.57
CA GLN A 234 -5.97 -1.61 -19.08
C GLN A 234 -6.71 -2.39 -17.99
N THR A 235 -6.91 -3.69 -18.17
CA THR A 235 -7.54 -4.56 -17.17
C THR A 235 -6.75 -4.59 -15.86
N HIS A 236 -5.40 -4.58 -15.94
CA HIS A 236 -4.50 -4.65 -14.80
C HIS A 236 -3.94 -3.28 -14.38
N ARG A 237 -4.58 -2.18 -14.82
CA ARG A 237 -4.13 -0.80 -14.59
C ARG A 237 -3.80 -0.51 -13.12
N LYS A 238 -4.57 -1.05 -12.19
CA LYS A 238 -4.34 -0.86 -10.74
C LYS A 238 -2.96 -1.34 -10.28
N LEU A 239 -2.32 -2.28 -10.95
CA LEU A 239 -1.01 -2.83 -10.57
C LEU A 239 0.17 -1.91 -10.97
N TRP A 240 0.05 -1.14 -12.05
CA TRP A 240 1.18 -0.40 -12.62
C TRP A 240 0.95 1.11 -12.74
N GLN A 241 -0.28 1.59 -12.72
CA GLN A 241 -0.53 3.03 -12.83
C GLN A 241 0.25 3.79 -11.75
N PRO A 242 1.01 4.86 -12.12
CA PRO A 242 1.78 5.65 -11.19
C PRO A 242 0.92 6.21 -10.05
N THR A 243 1.40 6.06 -8.81
CA THR A 243 0.75 6.68 -7.65
C THR A 243 0.87 8.20 -7.71
N PRO A 244 0.05 8.95 -6.97
CA PRO A 244 0.19 10.39 -6.86
C PRO A 244 1.62 10.84 -6.52
N GLN A 245 2.28 10.17 -5.58
CA GLN A 245 3.66 10.47 -5.19
C GLN A 245 4.65 10.26 -6.36
N MET A 246 4.48 9.19 -7.14
CA MET A 246 5.31 8.94 -8.33
C MET A 246 5.12 10.00 -9.41
N ARG A 247 3.94 10.66 -9.44
CA ARG A 247 3.64 11.82 -10.29
C ARG A 247 4.11 13.16 -9.70
N GLY A 248 4.83 13.14 -8.57
CA GLY A 248 5.30 14.33 -7.87
C GLY A 248 4.24 15.05 -7.04
N ILE A 249 3.05 14.47 -6.88
CA ILE A 249 2.00 15.05 -6.05
C ILE A 249 2.37 14.86 -4.58
N LYS A 250 2.36 15.97 -3.82
CA LYS A 250 2.66 16.00 -2.37
C LYS A 250 1.44 16.34 -1.52
N LYS A 251 0.34 16.74 -2.14
CA LYS A 251 -0.89 17.21 -1.50
C LYS A 251 -1.45 16.17 -0.53
N VAL A 252 -1.88 16.64 0.65
CA VAL A 252 -2.57 15.86 1.67
C VAL A 252 -4.00 16.34 1.77
N ALA A 253 -4.95 15.41 1.80
CA ALA A 253 -6.36 15.70 2.05
C ALA A 253 -6.82 15.06 3.37
N ILE A 254 -7.95 15.55 3.90
CA ILE A 254 -8.65 14.97 5.04
C ILE A 254 -10.05 14.56 4.60
N CYS A 255 -10.48 13.37 5.02
CA CYS A 255 -11.85 12.90 4.97
C CYS A 255 -12.40 12.84 6.40
N ALA A 256 -13.56 13.43 6.62
CA ALA A 256 -14.26 13.39 7.91
C ALA A 256 -15.75 13.14 7.69
N ILE A 257 -16.41 12.53 8.67
CA ILE A 257 -17.87 12.44 8.73
C ILE A 257 -18.34 13.04 10.05
N GLY A 258 -19.35 13.87 10.01
CA GLY A 258 -19.91 14.53 11.19
C GLY A 258 -21.41 14.46 11.22
N ARG A 259 -21.95 14.46 12.42
CA ARG A 259 -23.36 14.70 12.71
C ARG A 259 -23.45 15.70 13.86
N ASN A 260 -24.17 16.80 13.65
CA ASN A 260 -24.35 17.84 14.67
C ASN A 260 -22.99 18.38 15.22
N GLU A 261 -22.00 18.53 14.31
CA GLU A 261 -20.66 19.04 14.65
C GLU A 261 -20.49 20.54 14.33
N ASN A 262 -21.58 21.27 14.06
CA ASN A 262 -21.57 22.67 13.67
C ASN A 262 -20.76 23.57 14.63
N ARG A 263 -20.81 23.29 15.94
CA ARG A 263 -20.05 24.02 16.97
C ARG A 263 -18.54 23.96 16.80
N TYR A 264 -18.02 22.85 16.22
CA TYR A 264 -16.57 22.57 16.12
C TYR A 264 -16.05 22.64 14.69
N ALA A 265 -16.96 22.60 13.71
CA ALA A 265 -16.62 22.43 12.31
C ALA A 265 -15.68 23.53 11.78
N VAL A 266 -15.91 24.79 12.16
CA VAL A 266 -15.07 25.90 11.71
C VAL A 266 -13.65 25.77 12.26
N GLU A 267 -13.49 25.52 13.57
CA GLU A 267 -12.17 25.35 14.19
C GLU A 267 -11.42 24.17 13.59
N PHE A 268 -12.10 23.04 13.37
CA PHE A 268 -11.55 21.85 12.76
C PHE A 268 -11.00 22.15 11.35
N VAL A 269 -11.79 22.78 10.50
CA VAL A 269 -11.41 23.13 9.13
C VAL A 269 -10.26 24.14 9.10
N GLU A 270 -10.30 25.17 9.94
CA GLU A 270 -9.23 26.16 10.05
C GLU A 270 -7.91 25.56 10.54
N HIS A 271 -7.96 24.62 11.46
CA HIS A 271 -6.78 23.90 11.91
C HIS A 271 -6.08 23.18 10.76
N TYR A 272 -6.82 22.36 10.00
CA TYR A 272 -6.25 21.59 8.89
C TYR A 272 -5.79 22.48 7.74
N LYS A 273 -6.49 23.56 7.45
CA LYS A 273 -6.04 24.58 6.48
C LYS A 273 -4.72 25.23 6.90
N ARG A 274 -4.57 25.57 8.17
CA ARG A 274 -3.36 26.20 8.73
C ARG A 274 -2.14 25.29 8.65
N ILE A 275 -2.27 24.00 8.90
CA ILE A 275 -1.14 23.06 8.83
C ILE A 275 -0.79 22.64 7.40
N GLY A 276 -1.56 23.10 6.39
CA GLY A 276 -1.25 22.93 4.98
C GLY A 276 -1.96 21.75 4.30
N VAL A 277 -3.08 21.29 4.84
CA VAL A 277 -3.98 20.38 4.13
C VAL A 277 -4.50 21.08 2.88
N SER A 278 -4.57 20.38 1.77
CA SER A 278 -4.93 20.96 0.47
C SER A 278 -6.43 20.92 0.19
N LYS A 279 -7.16 19.98 0.77
CA LYS A 279 -8.60 19.78 0.57
C LYS A 279 -9.20 19.00 1.73
N MET A 280 -10.46 19.24 2.04
CA MET A 280 -11.23 18.45 2.99
C MET A 280 -12.50 17.94 2.34
N PHE A 281 -12.76 16.64 2.50
CA PHE A 281 -13.98 15.95 2.09
C PHE A 281 -14.79 15.64 3.34
N ILE A 282 -15.94 16.31 3.48
CA ILE A 282 -16.79 16.20 4.66
C ILE A 282 -18.10 15.52 4.28
N TYR A 283 -18.40 14.43 4.96
CA TYR A 283 -19.66 13.72 4.85
C TYR A 283 -20.58 14.21 5.95
N ASP A 284 -21.66 14.88 5.57
CA ASP A 284 -22.60 15.54 6.48
C ASP A 284 -23.78 14.62 6.76
N ASN A 285 -23.76 13.99 7.94
CA ASN A 285 -24.72 12.95 8.32
C ASN A 285 -25.82 13.50 9.25
N TYR A 286 -26.46 14.60 8.86
CA TYR A 286 -27.56 15.20 9.64
C TYR A 286 -28.85 14.39 9.58
N PHE A 287 -29.71 14.56 10.58
CA PHE A 287 -31.00 13.88 10.71
C PHE A 287 -32.14 14.91 10.88
N GLY A 288 -33.25 14.69 10.17
CA GLY A 288 -34.44 15.53 10.27
C GLY A 288 -34.12 17.02 10.09
N ASP A 289 -34.44 17.82 11.08
CA ASP A 289 -34.26 19.28 11.09
C ASP A 289 -32.90 19.74 11.66
N GLU A 290 -31.93 18.82 11.87
CA GLU A 290 -30.57 19.22 12.30
C GLU A 290 -29.95 20.13 11.24
N GLU A 291 -29.24 21.18 11.69
CA GLU A 291 -28.58 22.13 10.79
C GLU A 291 -27.46 21.45 9.96
N PRO A 292 -27.52 21.49 8.63
CA PRO A 292 -26.45 20.95 7.79
C PRO A 292 -25.13 21.70 8.01
N LEU A 293 -24.01 20.93 8.01
CA LEU A 293 -22.66 21.47 8.09
C LEU A 293 -22.33 22.43 6.92
N ALA A 294 -23.01 22.28 5.79
CA ALA A 294 -22.87 23.14 4.62
C ALA A 294 -23.15 24.61 4.94
N ASN A 295 -24.10 24.91 5.84
CA ASN A 295 -24.41 26.27 6.25
C ASN A 295 -23.25 26.88 7.06
N THR A 296 -22.79 26.13 8.07
CA THR A 296 -21.68 26.56 8.94
C THR A 296 -20.36 26.71 8.18
N LEU A 297 -20.10 25.83 7.22
CA LEU A 297 -18.85 25.79 6.46
C LEU A 297 -18.91 26.51 5.11
N LYS A 298 -19.97 27.28 4.85
CA LYS A 298 -20.21 27.93 3.55
C LYS A 298 -18.98 28.64 2.98
N LYS A 299 -18.26 29.43 3.77
CA LYS A 299 -17.06 30.16 3.31
C LYS A 299 -15.95 29.22 2.78
N PHE A 300 -15.83 28.03 3.33
CA PHE A 300 -14.82 27.05 2.92
C PHE A 300 -15.27 26.24 1.70
N VAL A 301 -16.58 26.01 1.60
CA VAL A 301 -17.20 25.37 0.41
C VAL A 301 -17.08 26.30 -0.78
N ASP A 302 -17.46 27.58 -0.63
CA ASP A 302 -17.36 28.59 -1.69
C ASP A 302 -15.92 28.80 -2.18
N SER A 303 -14.92 28.66 -1.28
CA SER A 303 -13.50 28.73 -1.64
C SER A 303 -12.96 27.46 -2.31
N GLY A 304 -13.74 26.40 -2.39
CA GLY A 304 -13.33 25.09 -2.90
C GLY A 304 -12.40 24.29 -1.96
N PHE A 305 -12.12 24.78 -0.74
CA PHE A 305 -11.28 24.07 0.22
C PHE A 305 -12.00 22.89 0.86
N VAL A 306 -13.29 23.03 1.14
CA VAL A 306 -14.16 21.97 1.67
C VAL A 306 -15.10 21.51 0.56
N GLU A 307 -15.31 20.20 0.48
CA GLU A 307 -16.35 19.57 -0.33
C GLU A 307 -17.25 18.77 0.60
N ILE A 308 -18.56 19.01 0.51
CA ILE A 308 -19.54 18.37 1.38
C ILE A 308 -20.36 17.37 0.57
N THR A 309 -20.43 16.15 1.08
CA THR A 309 -21.34 15.11 0.60
C THR A 309 -22.44 14.91 1.63
N PRO A 310 -23.69 15.29 1.34
CA PRO A 310 -24.79 15.11 2.28
C PRO A 310 -25.19 13.65 2.40
N LEU A 311 -25.43 13.19 3.64
CA LEU A 311 -25.90 11.85 3.97
C LEU A 311 -27.10 11.91 4.92
N PRO A 312 -28.20 12.60 4.54
CA PRO A 312 -29.32 12.79 5.44
C PRO A 312 -29.94 11.45 5.87
N ASP A 313 -30.32 11.35 7.13
CA ASP A 313 -31.06 10.23 7.70
C ASP A 313 -30.43 8.84 7.52
N ARG A 314 -29.09 8.79 7.39
CA ARG A 314 -28.34 7.54 7.20
C ARG A 314 -27.66 7.13 8.52
N LYS A 315 -27.77 5.83 8.85
CA LYS A 315 -27.10 5.23 10.03
C LYS A 315 -25.85 4.44 9.59
N ALA A 316 -24.86 4.34 10.48
CA ALA A 316 -23.66 3.52 10.31
C ALA A 316 -22.85 3.79 9.01
N MET A 317 -22.70 5.07 8.65
CA MET A 317 -22.10 5.46 7.37
C MET A 317 -20.59 5.69 7.41
N GLN A 318 -19.94 5.70 8.58
CA GLN A 318 -18.55 6.15 8.72
C GLN A 318 -17.58 5.37 7.80
N CYS A 319 -17.55 4.05 7.91
CA CYS A 319 -16.65 3.23 7.06
C CYS A 319 -16.99 3.38 5.58
N ARG A 320 -18.29 3.41 5.23
CA ARG A 320 -18.72 3.61 3.83
C ARG A 320 -18.34 4.98 3.28
N ALA A 321 -18.43 6.02 4.09
CA ALA A 321 -18.00 7.38 3.70
C ALA A 321 -16.49 7.42 3.43
N TYR A 322 -15.69 6.77 4.26
CA TYR A 322 -14.25 6.67 4.09
C TYR A 322 -13.88 5.90 2.81
N GLU A 323 -14.50 4.74 2.58
CA GLU A 323 -14.32 3.93 1.36
C GLU A 323 -14.72 4.71 0.10
N HIS A 324 -15.87 5.42 0.16
CA HIS A 324 -16.33 6.26 -0.93
C HIS A 324 -15.34 7.41 -1.23
N CYS A 325 -14.89 8.12 -0.20
CA CYS A 325 -13.90 9.19 -0.35
C CYS A 325 -12.62 8.66 -1.00
N TYR A 326 -12.07 7.55 -0.50
CA TYR A 326 -10.84 7.01 -1.05
C TYR A 326 -11.01 6.53 -2.49
N LYS A 327 -12.12 5.89 -2.82
CA LYS A 327 -12.42 5.42 -4.18
C LYS A 327 -12.46 6.55 -5.21
N HIS A 328 -12.99 7.73 -4.83
CA HIS A 328 -13.16 8.85 -5.76
C HIS A 328 -11.92 9.77 -5.80
N HIS A 329 -11.21 9.92 -4.70
CA HIS A 329 -10.14 10.92 -4.55
C HIS A 329 -8.76 10.32 -4.25
N GLY A 330 -8.64 9.00 -4.04
CA GLY A 330 -7.37 8.35 -3.72
C GLY A 330 -6.27 8.56 -4.75
N ASP A 331 -6.61 8.82 -6.00
CA ASP A 331 -5.66 9.06 -7.08
C ASP A 331 -5.27 10.55 -7.27
N GLU A 332 -5.84 11.46 -6.47
CA GLU A 332 -5.59 12.91 -6.58
C GLU A 332 -4.60 13.43 -5.53
N TYR A 333 -4.45 12.73 -4.41
CA TYR A 333 -3.66 13.15 -3.26
C TYR A 333 -2.56 12.14 -2.93
N ALA A 334 -1.45 12.64 -2.39
CA ALA A 334 -0.38 11.78 -1.88
C ALA A 334 -0.85 10.97 -0.68
N TRP A 335 -1.61 11.60 0.19
CA TRP A 335 -2.17 11.01 1.40
C TRP A 335 -3.58 11.54 1.66
N ILE A 336 -4.45 10.68 2.19
CA ILE A 336 -5.75 11.05 2.72
C ILE A 336 -5.83 10.58 4.18
N GLY A 337 -6.05 11.52 5.11
CA GLY A 337 -6.31 11.24 6.52
C GLY A 337 -7.80 11.03 6.78
N PHE A 338 -8.15 10.04 7.60
CA PHE A 338 -9.52 9.71 7.96
C PHE A 338 -9.72 9.98 9.45
N LEU A 339 -10.47 11.04 9.78
CA LEU A 339 -10.48 11.64 11.10
C LEU A 339 -11.89 12.01 11.55
N ASP A 340 -12.08 12.11 12.88
CA ASP A 340 -13.28 12.64 13.51
C ASP A 340 -13.11 14.15 13.78
N PHE A 341 -14.23 14.89 13.98
CA PHE A 341 -14.22 16.34 14.16
C PHE A 341 -13.58 16.82 15.47
N ASP A 342 -13.24 15.94 16.36
CA ASP A 342 -12.58 16.23 17.64
C ASP A 342 -11.12 15.73 17.68
N GLU A 343 -10.54 15.37 16.53
CA GLU A 343 -9.16 14.89 16.37
C GLU A 343 -8.30 15.88 15.60
N TYR A 344 -7.21 16.34 16.18
CA TYR A 344 -6.36 17.41 15.65
C TYR A 344 -4.93 16.90 15.50
N LEU A 345 -4.48 16.72 14.25
CA LEU A 345 -3.12 16.29 13.95
C LEU A 345 -2.10 17.36 14.37
N ARG A 346 -1.10 16.96 15.16
CA ARG A 346 -0.06 17.82 15.73
C ARG A 346 1.33 17.21 15.62
N TRP A 347 2.31 18.09 15.53
CA TRP A 347 3.74 17.80 15.65
C TRP A 347 4.47 19.03 16.15
N GLU A 348 5.75 18.90 16.53
CA GLU A 348 6.59 20.00 16.93
C GLU A 348 7.20 20.72 15.72
N GLY A 349 7.27 22.05 15.80
CA GLY A 349 7.85 22.90 14.76
C GLY A 349 6.85 23.41 13.71
N LYS A 350 7.40 24.03 12.64
CA LYS A 350 6.61 24.81 11.66
C LYS A 350 6.49 24.14 10.28
N LYS A 351 6.87 22.88 10.13
CA LYS A 351 6.74 22.15 8.86
C LYS A 351 5.27 22.05 8.46
N LYS A 352 5.00 22.01 7.16
CA LYS A 352 3.67 21.72 6.64
C LYS A 352 3.41 20.21 6.61
N VAL A 353 2.15 19.82 6.63
CA VAL A 353 1.74 18.40 6.63
C VAL A 353 2.34 17.61 5.46
N GLU A 354 2.43 18.21 4.27
CA GLU A 354 3.07 17.60 3.11
C GLU A 354 4.51 17.15 3.39
N THR A 355 5.28 18.01 4.08
CA THR A 355 6.67 17.72 4.45
C THR A 355 6.75 16.62 5.50
N MET A 356 5.81 16.58 6.45
CA MET A 356 5.76 15.53 7.47
C MET A 356 5.53 14.16 6.86
N PHE A 357 4.70 14.07 5.81
CA PHE A 357 4.38 12.79 5.17
C PHE A 357 5.41 12.30 4.15
N GLN A 358 6.38 13.11 3.71
CA GLN A 358 7.43 12.69 2.77
C GLN A 358 8.35 11.58 3.32
N GLN A 359 8.50 11.47 4.63
CA GLN A 359 9.33 10.43 5.25
C GLN A 359 8.76 9.01 5.15
N TYR A 360 7.47 8.86 4.80
CA TYR A 360 6.76 7.59 4.75
C TYR A 360 6.68 6.99 3.34
N ASN A 361 7.65 7.28 2.47
CA ASN A 361 7.66 6.85 1.06
C ASN A 361 7.51 5.34 0.85
N GLY A 362 7.81 4.55 1.86
CA GLY A 362 7.69 3.10 1.79
C GLY A 362 6.39 2.54 2.38
N ALA A 363 5.54 3.35 3.03
CA ALA A 363 4.33 2.89 3.70
C ALA A 363 3.09 3.08 2.82
N ASP A 364 2.08 2.25 3.04
CA ASP A 364 0.74 2.40 2.45
C ASP A 364 -0.22 3.09 3.40
N CYS A 365 0.02 2.96 4.71
CA CYS A 365 -0.79 3.56 5.76
C CYS A 365 0.10 4.02 6.93
N VAL A 366 -0.12 5.24 7.42
CA VAL A 366 0.48 5.76 8.64
C VAL A 366 -0.58 5.80 9.73
N LEU A 367 -0.35 5.09 10.84
CA LEU A 367 -1.22 5.07 12.00
C LEU A 367 -0.72 6.05 13.04
N VAL A 368 -1.59 7.00 13.42
CA VAL A 368 -1.26 8.10 14.34
C VAL A 368 -2.02 7.90 15.64
N ASN A 369 -1.30 7.77 16.76
CA ASN A 369 -1.89 7.56 18.08
C ASN A 369 -2.60 8.81 18.61
N TRP A 370 -3.66 8.58 19.38
CA TRP A 370 -4.35 9.59 20.15
C TRP A 370 -3.51 10.11 21.30
N ARG A 371 -3.74 11.37 21.64
CA ARG A 371 -3.36 11.99 22.91
C ARG A 371 -4.62 12.63 23.50
N LEU A 372 -5.14 12.01 24.54
CA LEU A 372 -6.40 12.44 25.17
C LEU A 372 -6.22 13.69 26.01
N PHE A 373 -7.23 14.54 25.96
CA PHE A 373 -7.35 15.74 26.79
C PHE A 373 -8.49 15.57 27.80
N THR A 374 -8.31 16.13 29.01
CA THR A 374 -9.33 16.20 30.05
C THR A 374 -10.30 17.34 29.78
N ASP A 375 -11.37 17.41 30.58
CA ASP A 375 -12.33 18.52 30.54
C ASP A 375 -11.82 19.81 31.22
N ASN A 376 -10.60 19.84 31.74
CA ASN A 376 -10.03 20.97 32.50
C ASN A 376 -10.92 21.45 33.65
N GLY A 377 -11.71 20.56 34.24
CA GLY A 377 -12.68 20.92 35.29
C GLY A 377 -13.95 21.61 34.79
N LEU A 378 -14.09 21.85 33.46
CA LEU A 378 -15.29 22.46 32.90
C LEU A 378 -16.46 21.50 32.91
N VAL A 379 -17.62 22.00 33.28
CA VAL A 379 -18.86 21.21 33.39
C VAL A 379 -19.80 21.51 32.23
N HIS A 380 -19.95 22.80 31.91
CA HIS A 380 -20.87 23.30 30.90
C HIS A 380 -20.17 23.70 29.61
N TYR A 381 -20.94 23.73 28.53
CA TYR A 381 -20.45 24.23 27.23
C TYR A 381 -19.96 25.68 27.34
N ASP A 382 -18.83 25.92 26.71
CA ASP A 382 -18.21 27.24 26.57
C ASP A 382 -17.90 27.44 25.07
N PRO A 383 -18.26 28.59 24.46
CA PRO A 383 -18.10 28.80 23.01
C PRO A 383 -16.66 29.03 22.55
N ARG A 384 -15.69 29.12 23.47
CA ARG A 384 -14.28 29.24 23.09
C ARG A 384 -13.80 28.01 22.33
N PRO A 385 -12.78 28.12 21.48
CA PRO A 385 -12.19 26.99 20.76
C PRO A 385 -11.76 25.84 21.68
N LEU A 386 -11.88 24.60 21.20
CA LEU A 386 -11.52 23.40 21.97
C LEU A 386 -10.12 23.47 22.57
N LYS A 387 -9.13 23.92 21.76
CA LYS A 387 -7.72 24.07 22.17
C LYS A 387 -7.48 25.11 23.27
N GLU A 388 -8.40 26.03 23.48
CA GLU A 388 -8.32 27.07 24.52
C GLU A 388 -9.01 26.61 25.82
N ARG A 389 -10.03 25.76 25.69
CA ARG A 389 -10.77 25.20 26.80
C ARG A 389 -10.10 23.98 27.43
N PHE A 390 -9.55 23.11 26.60
CA PHE A 390 -8.98 21.84 27.00
C PHE A 390 -7.47 21.83 26.75
N THR A 391 -6.72 22.17 27.78
CA THR A 391 -5.26 22.30 27.73
C THR A 391 -4.54 21.20 28.52
N GLU A 392 -5.24 20.51 29.39
CA GLU A 392 -4.69 19.46 30.23
C GLU A 392 -4.75 18.11 29.51
N VAL A 393 -3.58 17.53 29.30
CA VAL A 393 -3.44 16.19 28.74
C VAL A 393 -3.72 15.17 29.84
N MET A 394 -4.47 14.15 29.52
CA MET A 394 -4.65 13.00 30.43
C MET A 394 -3.27 12.44 30.81
N PRO A 395 -2.94 12.33 32.12
CA PRO A 395 -1.67 11.79 32.56
C PRO A 395 -1.41 10.39 31.99
N ILE A 396 -0.21 10.14 31.49
CA ILE A 396 0.18 8.87 30.86
C ILE A 396 0.19 7.71 31.88
N ASP A 397 0.38 8.02 33.15
CA ASP A 397 0.31 7.07 34.27
C ASP A 397 -1.14 6.70 34.66
N LYS A 398 -2.12 7.50 34.27
CA LYS A 398 -3.52 7.10 34.31
C LYS A 398 -3.81 6.22 33.08
N HIS A 399 -3.64 4.93 33.27
CA HIS A 399 -4.05 3.96 32.26
C HIS A 399 -5.58 3.87 32.20
N VAL A 400 -6.18 4.66 31.32
CA VAL A 400 -7.59 4.50 30.97
C VAL A 400 -7.69 3.28 30.08
N LYS A 401 -8.25 2.23 30.61
CA LYS A 401 -8.45 0.98 29.89
C LYS A 401 -9.89 0.86 29.39
N TYR A 402 -10.04 0.84 28.08
CA TYR A 402 -11.23 0.32 27.43
C TYR A 402 -10.93 -1.14 27.04
N ASP A 403 -11.73 -2.08 27.50
CA ASP A 403 -11.49 -3.52 27.27
C ASP A 403 -10.03 -3.95 27.57
N GLU A 404 -9.47 -3.52 28.70
CA GLU A 404 -8.09 -3.80 29.11
C GLU A 404 -6.98 -3.15 28.25
N ARG A 405 -7.32 -2.27 27.31
CA ARG A 405 -6.38 -1.55 26.46
C ARG A 405 -6.23 -0.10 26.91
N GLU A 406 -5.06 0.45 26.69
CA GLU A 406 -4.78 1.86 26.97
C GLU A 406 -5.38 2.74 25.86
N GLU A 407 -6.20 3.75 26.21
CA GLU A 407 -6.90 4.60 25.23
C GLU A 407 -5.95 5.38 24.31
N ASN A 408 -4.76 5.80 24.79
CA ASN A 408 -3.76 6.46 23.95
C ASN A 408 -3.16 5.52 22.89
N THR A 409 -3.41 4.21 22.95
CA THR A 409 -3.03 3.27 21.89
C THR A 409 -3.96 3.30 20.69
N HIS A 410 -5.15 3.89 20.82
CA HIS A 410 -6.03 4.12 19.67
C HIS A 410 -5.34 4.95 18.60
N VAL A 411 -5.70 4.70 17.36
CA VAL A 411 -5.15 5.38 16.20
C VAL A 411 -6.23 5.86 15.24
N LYS A 412 -5.85 6.80 14.39
CA LYS A 412 -6.48 7.05 13.10
C LYS A 412 -5.44 6.94 12.00
N CYS A 413 -5.92 6.77 10.77
CA CYS A 413 -5.05 6.43 9.65
C CYS A 413 -4.94 7.56 8.62
N PHE A 414 -3.74 7.64 8.03
CA PHE A 414 -3.49 8.35 6.79
C PHE A 414 -3.11 7.31 5.73
N ILE A 415 -3.86 7.23 4.65
CA ILE A 415 -3.69 6.22 3.61
C ILE A 415 -3.04 6.87 2.39
N ARG A 416 -2.01 6.22 1.87
CA ARG A 416 -1.29 6.65 0.67
C ARG A 416 -2.22 6.60 -0.55
N GLY A 417 -2.15 7.60 -1.41
CA GLY A 417 -2.88 7.61 -2.67
C GLY A 417 -2.43 6.53 -3.65
N GLY A 418 -3.32 6.16 -4.56
CA GLY A 418 -3.01 5.25 -5.66
C GLY A 418 -3.03 3.76 -5.34
N LEU A 419 -3.60 3.34 -4.19
CA LEU A 419 -3.72 1.91 -3.84
C LEU A 419 -4.91 1.22 -4.54
N GLY A 420 -5.75 1.98 -5.23
CA GLY A 420 -6.98 1.48 -5.86
C GLY A 420 -8.16 1.47 -4.92
N GLU A 421 -8.64 0.32 -4.49
CA GLU A 421 -9.71 0.22 -3.49
C GLU A 421 -9.13 -0.03 -2.11
N VAL A 422 -9.73 0.61 -1.11
CA VAL A 422 -9.39 0.44 0.31
C VAL A 422 -10.68 0.21 1.06
N HIS A 423 -10.68 -0.77 1.96
CA HIS A 423 -11.85 -1.18 2.74
C HIS A 423 -11.59 -0.96 4.24
N PHE A 424 -12.58 -0.44 4.94
CA PHE A 424 -12.54 -0.25 6.39
C PHE A 424 -13.29 -1.35 7.14
N GLY A 425 -14.20 -2.06 6.46
CA GLY A 425 -15.00 -3.10 7.08
C GLY A 425 -15.92 -2.54 8.18
N LYS A 426 -15.64 -2.90 9.44
CA LYS A 426 -16.39 -2.39 10.62
C LYS A 426 -15.54 -1.49 11.52
N ASN A 427 -14.29 -1.22 11.15
CA ASN A 427 -13.34 -0.47 11.97
C ASN A 427 -12.94 0.84 11.29
N PRO A 428 -13.39 2.03 11.78
CA PRO A 428 -13.06 3.31 11.17
C PRO A 428 -11.66 3.83 11.52
N HIS A 429 -10.88 3.09 12.30
CA HIS A 429 -9.57 3.53 12.76
C HIS A 429 -8.44 3.18 11.79
N SER A 430 -8.60 2.09 11.04
CA SER A 430 -7.63 1.66 10.03
C SER A 430 -8.30 0.83 8.95
N PRO A 431 -7.69 0.73 7.75
CA PRO A 431 -8.18 -0.18 6.73
C PRO A 431 -8.10 -1.64 7.17
N SER A 432 -9.01 -2.46 6.64
CA SER A 432 -9.04 -3.92 6.84
C SER A 432 -8.16 -4.67 5.85
N ASP A 433 -7.66 -3.98 4.82
CA ASP A 433 -6.80 -4.56 3.78
C ASP A 433 -5.41 -4.91 4.34
N ASN A 434 -4.81 -5.93 3.76
CA ASN A 434 -3.43 -6.32 4.09
C ASN A 434 -2.43 -5.40 3.36
N ILE A 435 -2.34 -4.15 3.83
CA ILE A 435 -1.43 -3.13 3.34
C ILE A 435 -0.31 -2.85 4.36
N ARG A 436 0.76 -2.20 3.90
CA ARG A 436 1.91 -1.91 4.74
C ARG A 436 1.63 -0.72 5.67
N CYS A 437 1.33 -1.02 6.94
CA CYS A 437 1.10 -0.04 7.98
C CYS A 437 2.39 0.27 8.75
N VAL A 438 2.60 1.55 9.07
CA VAL A 438 3.66 2.03 9.96
C VAL A 438 3.10 2.96 11.03
N ASN A 439 3.79 3.07 12.17
CA ASN A 439 3.54 4.14 13.14
C ASN A 439 4.21 5.46 12.71
N THR A 440 4.08 6.51 13.50
CA THR A 440 4.68 7.83 13.18
C THR A 440 6.21 7.86 13.24
N GLU A 441 6.87 6.88 13.84
CA GLU A 441 8.33 6.69 13.81
C GLU A 441 8.79 5.85 12.61
N ASN A 442 7.89 5.59 11.63
CA ASN A 442 8.13 4.76 10.43
C ASN A 442 8.50 3.29 10.76
N GLN A 443 8.03 2.78 11.89
CA GLN A 443 8.21 1.39 12.29
C GLN A 443 7.02 0.57 11.81
N PRO A 444 7.23 -0.62 11.24
CA PRO A 444 6.15 -1.50 10.81
C PRO A 444 5.23 -1.89 11.97
N VAL A 445 3.93 -1.75 11.76
CA VAL A 445 2.90 -2.14 12.73
C VAL A 445 1.77 -2.89 12.02
N ARG A 446 1.00 -3.65 12.79
CA ARG A 446 -0.21 -4.29 12.27
C ARG A 446 -1.33 -3.26 12.13
N CYS A 447 -2.05 -3.28 11.00
CA CYS A 447 -3.29 -2.50 10.86
C CYS A 447 -4.32 -2.94 11.89
N GLY A 448 -4.97 -1.98 12.55
CA GLY A 448 -5.94 -2.22 13.61
C GLY A 448 -6.36 -0.91 14.28
N ALA A 449 -7.29 -0.98 15.23
CA ALA A 449 -7.73 0.18 15.99
C ALA A 449 -6.68 0.68 16.99
N PHE A 450 -5.67 -0.15 17.31
CA PHE A 450 -4.71 0.08 18.38
C PHE A 450 -3.29 -0.18 17.91
N VAL A 451 -2.36 0.69 18.29
CA VAL A 451 -0.91 0.53 18.11
C VAL A 451 -0.23 0.68 19.45
N SER A 452 0.42 -0.40 19.91
CA SER A 452 1.16 -0.44 21.18
C SER A 452 2.60 -0.89 20.92
N PRO A 453 3.61 -0.27 21.57
CA PRO A 453 3.45 0.93 22.40
C PRO A 453 3.03 2.15 21.56
N PHE A 454 2.27 3.07 22.17
CA PHE A 454 1.93 4.33 21.50
C PHE A 454 3.15 5.26 21.44
N THR A 455 3.15 6.17 20.46
CA THR A 455 4.19 7.19 20.32
C THR A 455 3.61 8.55 19.93
N HIS A 456 4.14 9.61 20.56
CA HIS A 456 3.82 11.00 20.26
C HIS A 456 5.03 11.82 19.76
N LYS A 457 6.16 11.15 19.52
CA LYS A 457 7.45 11.80 19.24
C LYS A 457 7.47 12.57 17.92
N VAL A 458 6.85 12.02 16.86
CA VAL A 458 6.90 12.64 15.54
C VAL A 458 5.60 13.37 15.24
N MET A 459 4.46 12.67 15.36
CA MET A 459 3.11 13.22 15.19
C MET A 459 2.16 12.52 16.16
N ARG A 460 1.08 13.22 16.49
CA ARG A 460 0.03 12.70 17.36
C ARG A 460 -1.31 13.31 16.97
N LEU A 461 -2.41 12.70 17.38
CA LEU A 461 -3.74 13.26 17.29
C LEU A 461 -4.18 13.75 18.67
N ASP A 462 -4.20 15.06 18.87
CA ASP A 462 -4.82 15.66 20.04
C ASP A 462 -6.33 15.42 19.93
N HIS A 463 -6.88 14.61 20.86
CA HIS A 463 -8.26 14.14 20.82
C HIS A 463 -9.05 14.69 22.00
N TYR A 464 -10.01 15.56 21.70
CA TYR A 464 -10.93 16.15 22.67
C TYR A 464 -12.16 15.27 22.82
N TRP A 465 -11.94 14.04 23.29
CA TRP A 465 -12.91 12.96 23.25
C TRP A 465 -14.14 13.22 24.10
N THR A 466 -13.95 13.62 25.37
CA THR A 466 -15.04 13.79 26.36
C THR A 466 -15.65 15.18 26.30
N LYS A 467 -14.82 16.22 26.09
CA LYS A 467 -15.22 17.62 26.23
C LYS A 467 -15.81 17.85 27.66
N THR A 468 -16.83 18.71 27.81
CA THR A 468 -17.52 18.90 29.08
C THR A 468 -18.58 17.81 29.34
N ALA A 469 -19.07 17.68 30.59
CA ALA A 469 -20.16 16.76 30.92
C ALA A 469 -21.43 17.06 30.11
N GLU A 470 -21.79 18.33 29.95
CA GLU A 470 -22.92 18.75 29.13
C GLU A 470 -22.74 18.37 27.65
N GLU A 471 -21.54 18.62 27.07
CA GLU A 471 -21.23 18.26 25.66
C GLU A 471 -21.21 16.75 25.48
N TRP A 472 -20.76 15.97 26.49
CA TRP A 472 -20.81 14.52 26.44
C TRP A 472 -22.24 14.00 26.29
N ILE A 473 -23.18 14.54 27.06
CA ILE A 473 -24.60 14.19 26.96
C ILE A 473 -25.17 14.61 25.61
N THR A 474 -25.02 15.89 25.23
CA THR A 474 -25.69 16.45 24.05
C THR A 474 -25.11 15.92 22.74
N ASN A 475 -23.80 15.79 22.63
CA ASN A 475 -23.15 15.46 21.37
C ASN A 475 -22.84 13.97 21.20
N LYS A 476 -22.69 13.21 22.28
CA LYS A 476 -22.44 11.76 22.17
C LYS A 476 -23.66 10.92 22.51
N LEU A 477 -24.29 11.14 23.64
CA LEU A 477 -25.39 10.28 24.07
C LEU A 477 -26.70 10.59 23.34
N MET A 478 -27.14 11.85 23.28
CA MET A 478 -28.39 12.21 22.60
C MET A 478 -28.33 12.04 21.07
N ARG A 479 -27.19 12.33 20.48
CA ARG A 479 -26.95 12.16 19.03
C ARG A 479 -26.98 10.68 18.61
N GLY A 480 -26.55 9.77 19.49
CA GLY A 480 -26.26 8.37 19.17
C GLY A 480 -24.91 8.19 18.46
N PHE A 481 -24.54 6.93 18.25
CA PHE A 481 -23.23 6.57 17.72
C PHE A 481 -23.26 6.36 16.20
N PRO A 482 -22.24 6.85 15.45
CA PRO A 482 -22.15 6.69 14.00
C PRO A 482 -22.10 5.23 13.54
N SER A 483 -21.65 4.32 14.42
CA SER A 483 -21.57 2.87 14.16
C SER A 483 -22.94 2.20 14.04
N GLY A 484 -24.05 2.91 14.34
CA GLY A 484 -25.39 2.36 14.28
C GLY A 484 -25.66 1.24 15.29
N ASN A 485 -24.77 1.06 16.24
CA ASN A 485 -24.96 0.07 17.29
C ASN A 485 -26.13 0.43 18.16
N THR A 486 -27.01 -0.50 18.21
CA THR A 486 -28.19 -0.59 19.01
C THR A 486 -27.98 -0.04 20.39
N TYR A 487 -28.91 0.80 20.73
CA TYR A 487 -29.26 1.22 22.04
C TYR A 487 -29.28 0.03 23.00
N MET A 488 -28.20 -0.14 23.72
CA MET A 488 -28.15 -1.09 24.82
C MET A 488 -28.06 -0.29 26.12
N GLU A 489 -29.02 -0.45 27.01
CA GLU A 489 -29.05 0.22 28.29
C GLU A 489 -27.72 0.12 29.04
N ASN A 490 -27.11 -1.05 29.04
CA ASN A 490 -25.79 -1.27 29.61
C ASN A 490 -24.68 -0.43 28.97
N PHE A 491 -24.79 -0.15 27.66
CA PHE A 491 -23.81 0.68 26.95
C PHE A 491 -23.96 2.16 27.35
N ILE A 492 -25.19 2.64 27.49
CA ILE A 492 -25.47 4.02 27.95
C ILE A 492 -25.01 4.21 29.39
N LYS A 493 -25.32 3.28 30.28
CA LYS A 493 -24.85 3.29 31.66
C LYS A 493 -23.30 3.23 31.76
N ALA A 494 -22.64 2.58 30.82
CA ALA A 494 -21.18 2.56 30.76
C ALA A 494 -20.55 3.92 30.40
N GLN A 495 -21.31 4.85 29.79
CA GLN A 495 -20.80 6.14 29.36
C GLN A 495 -20.36 7.05 30.52
N GLU A 496 -21.00 6.95 31.67
CA GLU A 496 -20.52 7.63 32.88
C GLU A 496 -19.11 7.16 33.26
N ARG A 497 -18.87 5.85 33.25
CA ARG A 497 -17.57 5.27 33.55
C ARG A 497 -16.51 5.74 32.55
N TYR A 498 -16.82 5.84 31.24
CA TYR A 498 -15.89 6.31 30.24
C TYR A 498 -15.56 7.79 30.43
N PHE A 499 -16.52 8.62 30.71
CA PHE A 499 -16.30 10.03 30.99
C PHE A 499 -15.34 10.24 32.17
N PHE A 500 -15.59 9.57 33.30
CA PHE A 500 -14.76 9.68 34.51
C PHE A 500 -13.45 8.88 34.46
N ALA A 501 -13.24 8.08 33.44
CA ALA A 501 -11.93 7.47 33.21
C ALA A 501 -10.89 8.52 32.77
N VAL A 502 -11.34 9.59 32.14
CA VAL A 502 -10.48 10.68 31.64
C VAL A 502 -10.53 11.88 32.59
N ASN A 503 -11.71 12.19 33.15
CA ASN A 503 -12.00 13.42 33.86
C ASN A 503 -12.11 13.21 35.36
N GLU A 504 -11.94 14.29 36.12
CA GLU A 504 -12.16 14.29 37.55
C GLU A 504 -13.66 14.17 37.86
N ARG A 505 -13.98 13.38 38.90
CA ARG A 505 -15.34 13.16 39.38
C ARG A 505 -15.73 14.27 40.36
N THR A 506 -16.79 15.01 40.04
CA THR A 506 -17.38 16.01 40.92
C THR A 506 -18.90 15.78 41.06
N PRO A 507 -19.54 16.20 42.18
CA PRO A 507 -20.99 16.01 42.37
C PRO A 507 -21.83 16.63 41.22
N GLU A 508 -21.42 17.80 40.71
CA GLU A 508 -22.11 18.48 39.62
C GLU A 508 -22.05 17.68 38.32
N LYS A 509 -20.85 17.18 37.94
CA LYS A 509 -20.68 16.33 36.75
C LYS A 509 -21.47 15.02 36.85
N GLU A 510 -21.46 14.40 38.04
CA GLU A 510 -22.24 13.19 38.30
C GLU A 510 -23.74 13.43 38.11
N GLN A 511 -24.24 14.55 38.61
CA GLN A 511 -25.67 14.88 38.49
C GLN A 511 -26.06 15.10 37.03
N ILE A 512 -25.27 15.89 36.26
CA ILE A 512 -25.52 16.16 34.82
C ILE A 512 -25.49 14.86 34.00
N LEU A 513 -24.49 14.00 34.23
CA LEU A 513 -24.40 12.73 33.54
C LEU A 513 -25.56 11.81 33.85
N ARG A 514 -25.94 11.70 35.14
CA ARG A 514 -27.08 10.87 35.59
C ARG A 514 -28.38 11.33 34.95
N ASP A 515 -28.68 12.64 35.02
CA ASP A 515 -29.89 13.21 34.45
C ASP A 515 -29.95 13.08 32.93
N GLY A 516 -28.80 13.30 32.28
CA GLY A 516 -28.68 13.15 30.84
C GLY A 516 -28.85 11.70 30.38
N ILE A 517 -28.23 10.76 31.07
CA ILE A 517 -28.36 9.32 30.82
C ILE A 517 -29.81 8.89 30.96
N GLN A 518 -30.49 9.34 32.06
CA GLN A 518 -31.89 9.01 32.27
C GLN A 518 -32.79 9.54 31.15
N LYS A 519 -32.60 10.80 30.72
CA LYS A 519 -33.35 11.38 29.59
C LYS A 519 -33.20 10.58 28.31
N VAL A 520 -32.00 10.07 28.05
CA VAL A 520 -31.73 9.26 26.84
C VAL A 520 -32.46 7.91 26.95
N ILE A 521 -32.51 7.30 28.13
CA ILE A 521 -33.26 6.06 28.41
C ILE A 521 -34.77 6.28 28.23
N ASP A 522 -35.31 7.33 28.84
CA ASP A 522 -36.75 7.66 28.79
C ASP A 522 -37.22 7.93 27.36
N ASN A 523 -36.40 8.66 26.57
CA ASN A 523 -36.68 8.91 25.15
C ASN A 523 -36.70 7.62 24.33
N TYR A 524 -35.84 6.68 24.66
CA TYR A 524 -35.81 5.39 23.95
C TYR A 524 -37.04 4.54 24.29
N GLU A 525 -37.38 4.43 25.56
CA GLU A 525 -38.55 3.68 26.00
C GLU A 525 -39.82 4.23 25.35
N ASN A 526 -39.98 5.55 25.32
CA ASN A 526 -41.10 6.20 24.63
C ASN A 526 -41.17 5.88 23.14
N MET A 527 -40.00 5.76 22.45
CA MET A 527 -39.94 5.39 21.04
C MET A 527 -40.29 3.91 20.79
N VAL A 528 -39.94 3.02 21.72
CA VAL A 528 -40.20 1.57 21.61
C VAL A 528 -41.67 1.25 21.88
N PHE A 529 -42.28 1.94 22.86
CA PHE A 529 -43.67 1.72 23.26
C PHE A 529 -44.71 2.52 22.44
N SER A 530 -44.28 3.47 21.60
CA SER A 530 -45.14 4.22 20.67
C SER A 530 -45.24 3.59 19.25
N ARG A 531 -44.61 2.47 19.03
CA ARG A 531 -44.75 1.62 17.86
C ARG A 531 -45.54 0.35 18.19
#